data_a398cc8aa5841c939662f0d43dcc5969
#
_entry.id   a398cc8aa5841c939662f0d43dcc5969
#
_cell.length_a   1.000
_cell.length_b   1.000
_cell.length_c   1.000
_cell.angle_alpha   90.00
_cell.angle_beta   90.00
_cell.angle_gamma   90.00
#
_symmetry.space_group_name_H-M   'P 1'
#
loop_
_entity.id
_entity.type
_entity.pdbx_description
1 polymer ?
#
loop_
_entity_poly.entity_id
_entity_poly.type
_entity_poly.pdbx_seq_one_letter_code
_entity_poly.pdbx_strand_id
1 'polypeptide(L)'
;MTPRMRQILKWVGYVAFYFFSLLVFAFLTFPYQRLGDRITHEFNSRQTGPAPMRLKLGEMSSYWLSGVEAEGITLTSPPGDPDEQGKPAKPKVLKIDAAHASVSLLRLLFGTVRISFGADAFGGELSGYTATSDEGRALEVELEDLDLGQAPLFGDIVGLPLSGKLSGTIDLLMPEEKLSKADGKISLKVTDLAAGDGKAKIRDTIALPRLDAGELTLDAEAKAGTLKITTFAANGPDLKLDSEGTLRLRDVFDSSLLNLTVSFKFQERYTNKSDITKSLFGSGSMPGLFDLDPKMKRAKRADGSYGWRASGVLARLNFIPAPTNLDPATSTKP
;
A
#
# COMPACT_ATOMS: atom_id res chain seq x y z
N MET A 1 -35.83 -48.15 8.71
CA MET A 1 -35.98 -47.20 7.58
C MET A 1 -37.21 -47.59 6.79
N THR A 2 -38.23 -46.75 6.76
CA THR A 2 -39.47 -47.02 6.02
C THR A 2 -39.20 -46.99 4.49
N PRO A 3 -39.95 -47.78 3.65
CA PRO A 3 -39.73 -47.82 2.21
C PRO A 3 -39.85 -46.45 1.55
N ARG A 4 -40.67 -45.55 2.06
CA ARG A 4 -40.79 -44.16 1.64
C ARG A 4 -39.50 -43.36 1.84
N MET A 5 -38.82 -43.55 2.96
CA MET A 5 -37.58 -42.88 3.30
C MET A 5 -36.42 -43.31 2.39
N ARG A 6 -36.39 -44.60 1.98
CA ARG A 6 -35.40 -45.07 0.96
C ARG A 6 -35.65 -44.47 -0.41
N GLN A 7 -36.91 -44.28 -0.82
CA GLN A 7 -37.24 -43.63 -2.07
C GLN A 7 -36.82 -42.14 -2.10
N ILE A 8 -37.14 -41.40 -1.01
CA ILE A 8 -36.74 -40.01 -0.89
C ILE A 8 -35.21 -39.88 -0.91
N LEU A 9 -34.49 -40.73 -0.15
CA LEU A 9 -33.02 -40.72 -0.16
C LEU A 9 -32.42 -41.02 -1.52
N LYS A 10 -33.00 -41.91 -2.33
CA LYS A 10 -32.58 -42.17 -3.70
C LYS A 10 -32.78 -40.95 -4.61
N TRP A 11 -33.93 -40.26 -4.53
CA TRP A 11 -34.20 -39.09 -5.33
C TRP A 11 -33.25 -37.91 -4.94
N VAL A 12 -33.05 -37.69 -3.66
CA VAL A 12 -32.08 -36.70 -3.16
C VAL A 12 -30.67 -37.04 -3.63
N GLY A 13 -30.28 -38.33 -3.58
CA GLY A 13 -29.00 -38.81 -4.09
C GLY A 13 -28.81 -38.56 -5.58
N TYR A 14 -29.82 -38.78 -6.40
CA TYR A 14 -29.76 -38.52 -7.85
C TYR A 14 -29.63 -37.02 -8.13
N VAL A 15 -30.44 -36.19 -7.48
CA VAL A 15 -30.34 -34.71 -7.63
C VAL A 15 -28.97 -34.21 -7.22
N ALA A 16 -28.47 -34.67 -6.08
CA ALA A 16 -27.12 -34.32 -5.61
C ALA A 16 -26.03 -34.79 -6.59
N PHE A 17 -26.14 -36.00 -7.14
CA PHE A 17 -25.19 -36.52 -8.10
C PHE A 17 -25.19 -35.73 -9.41
N TYR A 18 -26.36 -35.40 -9.98
CA TYR A 18 -26.45 -34.58 -11.18
C TYR A 18 -25.90 -33.17 -10.95
N PHE A 19 -26.21 -32.59 -9.82
CA PHE A 19 -25.68 -31.27 -9.44
C PHE A 19 -24.14 -31.28 -9.29
N PHE A 20 -23.61 -32.31 -8.60
CA PHE A 20 -22.18 -32.52 -8.48
C PHE A 20 -21.50 -32.73 -9.85
N SER A 21 -22.08 -33.58 -10.70
CA SER A 21 -21.56 -33.82 -12.04
C SER A 21 -21.56 -32.55 -12.90
N LEU A 22 -22.61 -31.73 -12.77
CA LEU A 22 -22.68 -30.42 -13.46
C LEU A 22 -21.59 -29.49 -12.99
N LEU A 23 -21.34 -29.42 -11.67
CA LEU A 23 -20.27 -28.59 -11.09
C LEU A 23 -18.89 -29.04 -11.56
N VAL A 24 -18.63 -30.36 -11.54
CA VAL A 24 -17.36 -30.90 -12.04
C VAL A 24 -17.17 -30.61 -13.53
N PHE A 25 -18.21 -30.79 -14.33
CA PHE A 25 -18.14 -30.47 -15.76
C PHE A 25 -17.90 -28.97 -15.98
N ALA A 26 -18.63 -28.10 -15.31
CA ALA A 26 -18.45 -26.64 -15.38
C ALA A 26 -17.02 -26.24 -14.99
N PHE A 27 -16.48 -26.84 -13.94
CA PHE A 27 -15.12 -26.59 -13.48
C PHE A 27 -14.06 -27.01 -14.51
N LEU A 28 -14.21 -28.19 -15.10
CA LEU A 28 -13.26 -28.73 -16.09
C LEU A 28 -13.31 -28.01 -17.44
N THR A 29 -14.47 -27.44 -17.80
CA THR A 29 -14.69 -26.78 -19.11
C THR A 29 -14.65 -25.26 -19.02
N PHE A 30 -14.42 -24.68 -17.83
CA PHE A 30 -14.42 -23.24 -17.65
C PHE A 30 -13.24 -22.59 -18.40
N PRO A 31 -13.50 -21.57 -19.23
CA PRO A 31 -12.47 -20.98 -20.06
C PRO A 31 -11.67 -19.92 -19.29
N TYR A 32 -10.78 -20.33 -18.39
CA TYR A 32 -9.99 -19.45 -17.53
C TYR A 32 -9.21 -18.38 -18.30
N GLN A 33 -8.65 -18.71 -19.45
CA GLN A 33 -7.91 -17.76 -20.29
C GLN A 33 -8.80 -16.62 -20.80
N ARG A 34 -10.04 -16.91 -21.20
CA ARG A 34 -11.00 -15.86 -21.61
C ARG A 34 -11.37 -14.94 -20.45
N LEU A 35 -11.42 -15.48 -19.23
CA LEU A 35 -11.63 -14.66 -18.05
C LEU A 35 -10.45 -13.70 -17.84
N GLY A 36 -9.21 -14.18 -17.99
CA GLY A 36 -8.00 -13.37 -17.93
C GLY A 36 -7.98 -12.24 -18.96
N ASP A 37 -8.31 -12.56 -20.20
CA ASP A 37 -8.42 -11.57 -21.27
C ASP A 37 -9.46 -10.49 -20.95
N ARG A 38 -10.60 -10.90 -20.39
CA ARG A 38 -11.66 -9.96 -19.98
C ARG A 38 -11.22 -9.06 -18.83
N ILE A 39 -10.59 -9.63 -17.79
CA ILE A 39 -10.05 -8.86 -16.66
C ILE A 39 -9.01 -7.85 -17.14
N THR A 40 -8.08 -8.31 -17.98
CA THR A 40 -7.04 -7.46 -18.59
C THR A 40 -7.65 -6.32 -19.40
N HIS A 41 -8.64 -6.63 -20.23
CA HIS A 41 -9.33 -5.64 -21.07
C HIS A 41 -10.09 -4.63 -20.19
N GLU A 42 -10.87 -5.10 -19.23
CA GLU A 42 -11.68 -4.28 -18.34
C GLU A 42 -10.79 -3.34 -17.49
N PHE A 43 -9.70 -3.86 -16.93
CA PHE A 43 -8.73 -3.05 -16.19
C PHE A 43 -8.12 -1.97 -17.07
N ASN A 44 -7.60 -2.36 -18.23
CA ASN A 44 -6.92 -1.44 -19.14
C ASN A 44 -7.86 -0.39 -19.75
N SER A 45 -9.14 -0.72 -19.94
CA SER A 45 -10.15 0.21 -20.47
C SER A 45 -10.60 1.26 -19.45
N ARG A 46 -10.55 0.94 -18.15
CA ARG A 46 -10.90 1.88 -17.07
C ARG A 46 -9.79 2.85 -16.72
N GLN A 47 -8.59 2.66 -17.24
CA GLN A 47 -7.44 3.54 -16.99
C GLN A 47 -7.54 4.79 -17.89
N THR A 48 -8.12 5.87 -17.37
CA THR A 48 -8.36 7.12 -18.12
C THR A 48 -7.46 8.28 -17.69
N GLY A 49 -6.50 8.05 -16.77
CA GLY A 49 -5.57 9.07 -16.26
C GLY A 49 -4.45 9.45 -17.26
N PRO A 50 -3.67 10.50 -16.95
CA PRO A 50 -2.54 10.91 -17.77
C PRO A 50 -1.41 9.89 -17.84
N ALA A 51 -1.37 8.94 -16.89
CA ALA A 51 -0.39 7.87 -16.82
C ALA A 51 -1.09 6.49 -16.65
N PRO A 52 -1.77 5.97 -17.71
CA PRO A 52 -2.55 4.74 -17.61
C PRO A 52 -1.62 3.54 -17.39
N MET A 53 -1.83 2.82 -16.30
CA MET A 53 -1.16 1.55 -16.05
C MET A 53 -1.72 0.47 -16.96
N ARG A 54 -0.88 -0.44 -17.42
CA ARG A 54 -1.28 -1.58 -18.24
C ARG A 54 -1.07 -2.88 -17.49
N LEU A 55 -2.17 -3.58 -17.27
CA LEU A 55 -2.17 -4.93 -16.71
C LEU A 55 -1.97 -5.94 -17.84
N LYS A 56 -1.12 -6.91 -17.60
CA LYS A 56 -0.98 -8.12 -18.39
C LYS A 56 -0.99 -9.30 -17.43
N LEU A 57 -1.89 -10.24 -17.64
CA LEU A 57 -1.93 -11.52 -16.95
C LEU A 57 -1.19 -12.56 -17.81
N GLY A 58 -0.45 -13.43 -17.17
CA GLY A 58 0.16 -14.57 -17.81
C GLY A 58 -0.80 -15.74 -17.93
N GLU A 59 -0.46 -16.88 -17.35
CA GLU A 59 -1.32 -18.06 -17.37
C GLU A 59 -2.41 -17.96 -16.31
N MET A 60 -3.65 -18.32 -16.69
CA MET A 60 -4.74 -18.42 -15.73
C MET A 60 -5.22 -19.86 -15.60
N SER A 61 -5.39 -20.28 -14.36
CA SER A 61 -5.82 -21.61 -13.98
C SER A 61 -6.92 -21.59 -12.93
N SER A 62 -7.45 -22.76 -12.61
CA SER A 62 -8.38 -22.92 -11.49
C SER A 62 -7.63 -22.92 -10.17
N TYR A 63 -8.18 -22.24 -9.17
CA TYR A 63 -7.72 -22.30 -7.79
C TYR A 63 -8.81 -22.96 -6.94
N TRP A 64 -8.54 -24.16 -6.41
CA TRP A 64 -9.54 -24.97 -5.70
C TRP A 64 -10.84 -25.13 -6.51
N LEU A 65 -11.98 -25.26 -5.81
CA LEU A 65 -13.29 -25.53 -6.45
C LEU A 65 -14.02 -24.26 -6.93
N SER A 66 -13.65 -23.09 -6.44
CA SER A 66 -14.41 -21.83 -6.64
C SER A 66 -13.53 -20.61 -6.88
N GLY A 67 -12.26 -20.83 -7.17
CA GLY A 67 -11.29 -19.77 -7.35
C GLY A 67 -10.60 -19.83 -8.69
N VAL A 68 -9.85 -18.78 -8.93
CA VAL A 68 -8.96 -18.60 -10.09
C VAL A 68 -7.58 -18.16 -9.59
N GLU A 69 -6.56 -18.57 -10.29
CA GLU A 69 -5.18 -18.20 -10.08
C GLU A 69 -4.60 -17.64 -11.37
N ALA A 70 -3.80 -16.62 -11.25
CA ALA A 70 -3.07 -16.03 -12.36
C ALA A 70 -1.58 -15.98 -12.00
N GLU A 71 -0.73 -16.46 -12.89
CA GLU A 71 0.72 -16.41 -12.75
C GLU A 71 1.32 -15.38 -13.70
N GLY A 72 2.50 -14.84 -13.33
CA GLY A 72 3.23 -13.92 -14.19
C GLY A 72 2.49 -12.63 -14.49
N ILE A 73 1.89 -12.05 -13.46
CA ILE A 73 1.15 -10.79 -13.56
C ILE A 73 2.13 -9.63 -13.70
N THR A 74 1.91 -8.78 -14.69
CA THR A 74 2.76 -7.63 -14.95
C THR A 74 1.91 -6.37 -15.02
N LEU A 75 2.24 -5.39 -14.19
CA LEU A 75 1.64 -4.07 -14.24
C LEU A 75 2.70 -3.07 -14.71
N THR A 76 2.47 -2.47 -15.88
CA THR A 76 3.42 -1.54 -16.51
C THR A 76 2.86 -0.13 -16.44
N SER A 77 3.61 0.79 -15.82
CA SER A 77 3.31 2.23 -15.89
C SER A 77 3.92 2.82 -17.17
N PRO A 78 3.33 3.88 -17.73
CA PRO A 78 3.96 4.60 -18.83
C PRO A 78 5.31 5.18 -18.38
N PRO A 79 6.22 5.47 -19.32
CA PRO A 79 7.45 6.16 -19.01
C PRO A 79 7.14 7.50 -18.33
N GLY A 80 7.88 7.83 -17.27
CA GLY A 80 7.82 9.15 -16.63
C GLY A 80 8.31 10.28 -17.56
N ASP A 81 8.33 11.49 -17.02
CA ASP A 81 8.87 12.64 -17.73
C ASP A 81 10.32 12.38 -18.19
N PRO A 82 10.72 12.90 -19.36
CA PRO A 82 12.08 12.79 -19.83
C PRO A 82 13.07 13.39 -18.81
N ASP A 83 14.26 12.79 -18.72
CA ASP A 83 15.36 13.36 -17.93
C ASP A 83 15.81 14.72 -18.50
N GLU A 84 16.68 15.45 -17.78
CA GLU A 84 17.20 16.75 -18.21
C GLU A 84 17.94 16.69 -19.57
N GLN A 85 18.30 15.49 -20.06
CA GLN A 85 18.92 15.25 -21.35
C GLN A 85 17.89 14.93 -22.45
N GLY A 86 16.59 14.97 -22.14
CA GLY A 86 15.49 14.66 -23.05
C GLY A 86 15.31 13.17 -23.34
N LYS A 87 15.95 12.27 -22.58
CA LYS A 87 15.80 10.83 -22.73
C LYS A 87 14.54 10.37 -21.99
N PRO A 88 13.62 9.65 -22.66
CA PRO A 88 12.43 9.16 -22.01
C PRO A 88 12.78 8.21 -20.87
N ALA A 89 12.17 8.43 -19.70
CA ALA A 89 12.30 7.52 -18.58
C ALA A 89 11.82 6.11 -18.98
N LYS A 90 12.46 5.08 -18.44
CA LYS A 90 12.04 3.70 -18.72
C LYS A 90 10.67 3.45 -18.07
N PRO A 91 9.76 2.71 -18.74
CA PRO A 91 8.52 2.28 -18.10
C PRO A 91 8.83 1.44 -16.87
N LYS A 92 8.11 1.69 -15.79
CA LYS A 92 8.25 0.91 -14.57
C LYS A 92 7.37 -0.33 -14.67
N VAL A 93 7.95 -1.47 -14.37
CA VAL A 93 7.29 -2.76 -14.46
C VAL A 93 7.22 -3.34 -13.05
N LEU A 94 6.01 -3.49 -12.57
CA LEU A 94 5.70 -4.21 -11.34
C LEU A 94 5.38 -5.66 -11.69
N LYS A 95 6.05 -6.58 -11.05
CA LYS A 95 5.83 -8.02 -11.25
C LYS A 95 5.22 -8.62 -9.99
N ILE A 96 4.18 -9.40 -10.18
CA ILE A 96 3.54 -10.24 -9.18
C ILE A 96 3.67 -11.66 -9.69
N ASP A 97 4.27 -12.55 -8.92
CA ASP A 97 4.61 -13.90 -9.36
C ASP A 97 3.35 -14.73 -9.56
N ALA A 98 2.47 -14.75 -8.55
CA ALA A 98 1.17 -15.39 -8.60
C ALA A 98 0.15 -14.60 -7.79
N ALA A 99 -1.12 -14.67 -8.20
CA ALA A 99 -2.23 -14.17 -7.41
C ALA A 99 -3.45 -15.06 -7.60
N HIS A 100 -4.18 -15.30 -6.53
CA HIS A 100 -5.38 -16.11 -6.55
C HIS A 100 -6.54 -15.41 -5.87
N ALA A 101 -7.76 -15.78 -6.28
CA ALA A 101 -8.98 -15.34 -5.63
C ALA A 101 -10.01 -16.48 -5.65
N SER A 102 -10.75 -16.63 -4.56
CA SER A 102 -11.78 -17.67 -4.42
C SER A 102 -13.02 -17.15 -3.70
N VAL A 103 -14.17 -17.67 -4.07
CA VAL A 103 -15.46 -17.35 -3.45
C VAL A 103 -15.86 -18.46 -2.47
N SER A 104 -16.26 -18.12 -1.26
CA SER A 104 -16.74 -19.07 -0.27
C SER A 104 -18.15 -19.54 -0.61
N LEU A 105 -18.29 -20.70 -1.28
CA LEU A 105 -19.58 -21.24 -1.70
C LEU A 105 -20.54 -21.52 -0.52
N LEU A 106 -20.03 -21.99 0.62
CA LEU A 106 -20.85 -22.23 1.82
C LEU A 106 -21.46 -20.93 2.34
N ARG A 107 -20.69 -19.86 2.40
CA ARG A 107 -21.19 -18.55 2.88
C ARG A 107 -22.18 -17.93 1.90
N LEU A 108 -22.01 -18.17 0.62
CA LEU A 108 -22.95 -17.74 -0.42
C LEU A 108 -24.34 -18.36 -0.22
N LEU A 109 -24.44 -19.63 0.22
CA LEU A 109 -25.71 -20.28 0.57
C LEU A 109 -26.44 -19.59 1.74
N PHE A 110 -25.71 -18.89 2.61
CA PHE A 110 -26.26 -18.14 3.74
C PHE A 110 -26.41 -16.64 3.45
N GLY A 111 -26.33 -16.23 2.18
CA GLY A 111 -26.51 -14.85 1.75
C GLY A 111 -25.31 -13.93 1.95
N THR A 112 -24.16 -14.45 2.40
CA THR A 112 -22.94 -13.66 2.58
C THR A 112 -21.96 -13.95 1.46
N VAL A 113 -21.56 -12.93 0.71
CA VAL A 113 -20.50 -13.04 -0.31
C VAL A 113 -19.16 -12.79 0.35
N ARG A 114 -18.32 -13.84 0.42
CA ARG A 114 -16.92 -13.71 0.87
C ARG A 114 -15.99 -14.12 -0.25
N ILE A 115 -15.07 -13.23 -0.60
CA ILE A 115 -14.00 -13.44 -1.55
C ILE A 115 -12.69 -13.41 -0.78
N SER A 116 -11.97 -14.53 -0.76
CA SER A 116 -10.61 -14.62 -0.24
C SER A 116 -9.64 -14.42 -1.40
N PHE A 117 -8.54 -13.75 -1.16
CA PHE A 117 -7.49 -13.50 -2.16
C PHE A 117 -6.12 -13.65 -1.53
N GLY A 118 -5.14 -13.92 -2.38
CA GLY A 118 -3.73 -13.91 -2.01
C GLY A 118 -2.85 -13.64 -3.21
N ALA A 119 -1.63 -13.21 -2.97
CA ALA A 119 -0.65 -12.95 -3.99
C ALA A 119 0.78 -13.14 -3.45
N ASP A 120 1.60 -13.81 -4.23
CA ASP A 120 3.05 -13.88 -4.05
C ASP A 120 3.67 -12.72 -4.83
N ALA A 121 4.17 -11.73 -4.12
CA ALA A 121 4.68 -10.50 -4.71
C ALA A 121 5.88 -9.97 -3.93
N PHE A 122 6.86 -9.41 -4.64
CA PHE A 122 8.00 -8.73 -4.01
C PHE A 122 8.75 -9.60 -2.99
N GLY A 123 8.83 -10.91 -3.21
CA GLY A 123 9.51 -11.85 -2.31
C GLY A 123 8.84 -12.06 -0.96
N GLY A 124 7.59 -11.67 -0.82
CA GLY A 124 6.73 -11.89 0.34
C GLY A 124 5.32 -12.28 -0.10
N GLU A 125 4.40 -12.34 0.85
CA GLU A 125 3.01 -12.75 0.64
C GLU A 125 2.04 -11.65 1.05
N LEU A 126 0.97 -11.50 0.27
CA LEU A 126 -0.21 -10.71 0.60
C LEU A 126 -1.40 -11.65 0.60
N SER A 127 -2.17 -11.67 1.68
CA SER A 127 -3.38 -12.46 1.78
C SER A 127 -4.52 -11.66 2.40
N GLY A 128 -5.74 -12.15 2.27
CA GLY A 128 -6.88 -11.48 2.88
C GLY A 128 -8.22 -11.93 2.35
N TYR A 129 -9.24 -11.20 2.77
CA TYR A 129 -10.59 -11.39 2.23
C TYR A 129 -11.39 -10.09 2.24
N THR A 130 -12.40 -10.06 1.38
CA THR A 130 -13.50 -9.11 1.49
C THR A 130 -14.82 -9.87 1.65
N ALA A 131 -15.68 -9.38 2.52
CA ALA A 131 -17.00 -9.99 2.77
C ALA A 131 -18.07 -8.89 2.79
N THR A 132 -19.16 -9.13 2.09
CA THR A 132 -20.33 -8.23 2.08
C THR A 132 -21.45 -8.86 2.90
N SER A 133 -22.01 -8.11 3.84
CA SER A 133 -23.12 -8.46 4.70
C SER A 133 -24.09 -7.28 4.84
N ASP A 134 -25.15 -7.46 5.64
CA ASP A 134 -26.10 -6.38 5.95
C ASP A 134 -25.45 -5.21 6.73
N GLU A 135 -24.35 -5.47 7.44
CA GLU A 135 -23.58 -4.44 8.18
C GLU A 135 -22.68 -3.60 7.26
N GLY A 136 -22.42 -4.09 6.05
CA GLY A 136 -21.55 -3.45 5.08
C GLY A 136 -20.50 -4.40 4.50
N ARG A 137 -19.38 -3.84 4.06
CA ARG A 137 -18.25 -4.59 3.50
C ARG A 137 -17.08 -4.62 4.47
N ALA A 138 -16.69 -5.82 4.89
CA ALA A 138 -15.45 -6.06 5.62
C ALA A 138 -14.29 -6.26 4.64
N LEU A 139 -13.12 -5.74 4.96
CA LEU A 139 -11.85 -5.94 4.27
C LEU A 139 -10.79 -6.29 5.30
N GLU A 140 -10.17 -7.45 5.17
CA GLU A 140 -9.02 -7.85 5.96
C GLU A 140 -7.88 -8.18 5.00
N VAL A 141 -6.70 -7.59 5.27
CA VAL A 141 -5.48 -7.80 4.48
C VAL A 141 -4.35 -8.07 5.44
N GLU A 142 -3.57 -9.08 5.15
CA GLU A 142 -2.33 -9.44 5.84
C GLU A 142 -1.17 -9.36 4.84
N LEU A 143 -0.10 -8.73 5.28
CA LEU A 143 1.13 -8.53 4.50
C LEU A 143 2.27 -9.21 5.25
N GLU A 144 3.01 -10.07 4.57
CA GLU A 144 4.16 -10.77 5.14
C GLU A 144 5.42 -10.54 4.30
N ASP A 145 6.43 -9.92 4.91
CA ASP A 145 7.80 -9.80 4.40
C ASP A 145 7.95 -9.22 2.97
N LEU A 146 7.05 -8.34 2.55
CA LEU A 146 7.13 -7.71 1.22
C LEU A 146 8.40 -6.84 1.10
N ASP A 147 9.29 -7.16 0.17
CA ASP A 147 10.53 -6.41 -0.07
C ASP A 147 10.26 -5.10 -0.81
N LEU A 148 10.41 -3.98 -0.11
CA LEU A 148 10.21 -2.64 -0.65
C LEU A 148 11.17 -2.33 -1.81
N GLY A 149 12.33 -2.99 -1.87
CA GLY A 149 13.30 -2.82 -2.96
C GLY A 149 12.80 -3.38 -4.29
N GLN A 150 11.89 -4.36 -4.25
CA GLN A 150 11.23 -4.94 -5.42
C GLN A 150 9.95 -4.21 -5.82
N ALA A 151 9.47 -3.29 -4.97
CA ALA A 151 8.24 -2.50 -5.18
C ALA A 151 8.57 -1.02 -5.46
N PRO A 152 8.94 -0.65 -6.70
CA PRO A 152 9.44 0.69 -7.03
C PRO A 152 8.44 1.82 -6.75
N LEU A 153 7.15 1.51 -6.61
CA LEU A 153 6.12 2.49 -6.28
C LEU A 153 6.37 3.20 -4.94
N PHE A 154 6.91 2.49 -3.94
CA PHE A 154 7.22 3.11 -2.64
C PHE A 154 8.41 4.06 -2.73
N GLY A 155 9.40 3.74 -3.56
CA GLY A 155 10.54 4.62 -3.83
C GLY A 155 10.13 5.93 -4.50
N ASP A 156 9.12 5.89 -5.36
CA ASP A 156 8.60 7.08 -6.05
C ASP A 156 7.97 8.10 -5.10
N ILE A 157 7.28 7.62 -4.05
CA ILE A 157 6.66 8.49 -3.03
C ILE A 157 7.73 9.28 -2.28
N VAL A 158 8.85 8.64 -1.97
CA VAL A 158 9.96 9.25 -1.21
C VAL A 158 10.96 9.97 -2.12
N GLY A 159 10.96 9.63 -3.41
CA GLY A 159 11.94 10.12 -4.40
C GLY A 159 13.33 9.48 -4.26
N LEU A 160 13.44 8.38 -3.52
CA LEU A 160 14.66 7.60 -3.30
C LEU A 160 14.33 6.10 -3.32
N PRO A 161 15.24 5.25 -3.79
CA PRO A 161 15.09 3.81 -3.65
C PRO A 161 14.93 3.44 -2.17
N LEU A 162 13.94 2.65 -1.86
CA LEU A 162 13.73 2.10 -0.52
C LEU A 162 14.15 0.63 -0.49
N SER A 163 14.59 0.19 0.67
CA SER A 163 14.79 -1.22 0.99
C SER A 163 14.27 -1.50 2.39
N GLY A 164 13.87 -2.72 2.66
CA GLY A 164 13.27 -3.16 3.92
C GLY A 164 12.15 -4.14 3.65
N LYS A 165 11.65 -4.79 4.69
CA LYS A 165 10.57 -5.75 4.62
C LYS A 165 9.32 -5.19 5.29
N LEU A 166 8.23 -5.10 4.53
CA LEU A 166 6.94 -4.63 5.00
C LEU A 166 6.07 -5.81 5.42
N SER A 167 5.59 -5.80 6.66
CA SER A 167 4.60 -6.73 7.19
C SER A 167 3.52 -5.96 7.93
N GLY A 168 2.35 -6.56 8.10
CA GLY A 168 1.28 -5.98 8.91
C GLY A 168 -0.11 -6.37 8.49
N THR A 169 -1.10 -5.71 9.09
CA THR A 169 -2.52 -6.02 8.91
C THR A 169 -3.35 -4.76 8.67
N ILE A 170 -4.37 -4.90 7.86
CA ILE A 170 -5.41 -3.90 7.62
C ILE A 170 -6.74 -4.59 7.86
N ASP A 171 -7.51 -4.12 8.83
CA ASP A 171 -8.85 -4.61 9.15
C ASP A 171 -9.82 -3.44 9.13
N LEU A 172 -10.73 -3.43 8.16
CA LEU A 172 -11.69 -2.35 7.94
C LEU A 172 -13.10 -2.91 7.72
N LEU A 173 -14.06 -2.34 8.45
CA LEU A 173 -15.47 -2.49 8.15
C LEU A 173 -15.97 -1.20 7.50
N MET A 174 -16.59 -1.31 6.35
CA MET A 174 -17.12 -0.18 5.57
C MET A 174 -18.66 -0.26 5.53
N PRO A 175 -19.35 0.42 6.47
CA PRO A 175 -20.81 0.52 6.44
C PRO A 175 -21.29 1.12 5.11
N GLU A 176 -22.42 0.59 4.59
CA GLU A 176 -22.96 0.99 3.27
C GLU A 176 -21.94 0.85 2.12
N GLU A 177 -20.92 -0.01 2.28
CA GLU A 177 -19.80 -0.18 1.34
C GLU A 177 -19.02 1.11 1.03
N LYS A 178 -19.07 2.10 1.96
CA LYS A 178 -18.42 3.39 1.81
C LYS A 178 -17.16 3.51 2.64
N LEU A 179 -16.04 3.80 1.97
CA LEU A 179 -14.76 4.05 2.64
C LEU A 179 -14.83 5.29 3.56
N SER A 180 -15.64 6.27 3.20
CA SER A 180 -15.87 7.49 4.01
C SER A 180 -16.58 7.23 5.35
N LYS A 181 -17.04 6.00 5.60
CA LYS A 181 -17.65 5.56 6.86
C LYS A 181 -16.87 4.42 7.53
N ALA A 182 -15.67 4.13 7.06
CA ALA A 182 -14.90 2.99 7.53
C ALA A 182 -14.56 3.09 9.02
N ASP A 183 -14.67 1.94 9.68
CA ASP A 183 -14.18 1.67 11.04
C ASP A 183 -13.15 0.56 10.99
N GLY A 184 -12.13 0.58 11.87
CA GLY A 184 -11.16 -0.52 11.91
C GLY A 184 -9.77 -0.09 12.31
N LYS A 185 -8.77 -0.93 11.97
CA LYS A 185 -7.38 -0.75 12.38
C LYS A 185 -6.43 -1.06 11.24
N ILE A 186 -5.31 -0.34 11.24
CA ILE A 186 -4.18 -0.57 10.35
C ILE A 186 -2.94 -0.64 11.23
N SER A 187 -2.17 -1.72 11.09
CA SER A 187 -0.88 -1.88 11.77
C SER A 187 0.13 -2.38 10.75
N LEU A 188 1.10 -1.54 10.42
CA LEU A 188 2.15 -1.83 9.45
C LEU A 188 3.52 -1.65 10.09
N LYS A 189 4.43 -2.54 9.76
CA LYS A 189 5.81 -2.53 10.24
C LYS A 189 6.77 -2.75 9.08
N VAL A 190 7.79 -1.92 8.99
CA VAL A 190 8.90 -2.12 8.06
C VAL A 190 10.15 -2.39 8.86
N THR A 191 10.74 -3.54 8.65
CA THR A 191 12.05 -3.89 9.25
C THR A 191 13.17 -3.57 8.27
N ASP A 192 14.36 -3.23 8.80
CA ASP A 192 15.57 -2.91 8.03
C ASP A 192 15.33 -1.81 6.97
N LEU A 193 14.45 -0.83 7.32
CA LEU A 193 14.15 0.27 6.43
C LEU A 193 15.39 1.11 6.16
N ALA A 194 15.74 1.22 4.89
CA ALA A 194 16.76 2.16 4.45
C ALA A 194 16.35 2.88 3.17
N ALA A 195 16.80 4.11 3.03
CA ALA A 195 16.56 4.96 1.88
C ALA A 195 17.87 5.32 1.17
N GLY A 196 17.84 5.29 -0.17
CA GLY A 196 19.00 5.54 -1.00
C GLY A 196 19.92 4.33 -1.14
N ASP A 197 20.61 4.27 -2.27
CA ASP A 197 21.58 3.21 -2.63
C ASP A 197 23.02 3.77 -2.76
N GLY A 198 23.22 5.03 -2.40
CA GLY A 198 24.49 5.74 -2.58
C GLY A 198 24.77 6.18 -4.04
N LYS A 199 23.86 5.87 -4.97
CA LYS A 199 23.96 6.21 -6.40
C LYS A 199 22.82 7.11 -6.86
N ALA A 200 21.63 6.92 -6.28
CA ALA A 200 20.45 7.73 -6.57
C ALA A 200 20.71 9.19 -6.19
N LYS A 201 20.49 10.10 -7.13
CA LYS A 201 20.75 11.52 -6.96
C LYS A 201 19.45 12.24 -6.62
N ILE A 202 19.47 13.07 -5.58
CA ILE A 202 18.41 14.05 -5.36
C ILE A 202 18.63 15.22 -6.31
N ARG A 203 17.59 15.55 -7.11
CA ARG A 203 17.64 16.61 -8.14
C ARG A 203 18.82 16.43 -9.09
N ASP A 204 19.12 15.18 -9.46
CA ASP A 204 20.19 14.77 -10.38
C ASP A 204 21.61 15.25 -10.03
N THR A 205 21.78 15.87 -8.86
CA THR A 205 23.03 16.54 -8.49
C THR A 205 23.75 15.86 -7.32
N ILE A 206 23.03 15.42 -6.30
CA ILE A 206 23.62 14.96 -5.03
C ILE A 206 23.27 13.49 -4.77
N ALA A 207 24.26 12.60 -4.88
CA ALA A 207 24.12 11.21 -4.47
C ALA A 207 24.19 11.09 -2.94
N LEU A 208 23.07 10.83 -2.28
CA LEU A 208 23.06 10.63 -0.84
C LEU A 208 23.56 9.24 -0.47
N PRO A 209 24.42 9.12 0.55
CA PRO A 209 24.73 7.83 1.15
C PRO A 209 23.45 7.17 1.67
N ARG A 210 23.43 5.83 1.63
CA ARG A 210 22.34 5.04 2.20
C ARG A 210 22.04 5.51 3.63
N LEU A 211 20.78 5.82 3.89
CA LEU A 211 20.23 6.23 5.16
C LEU A 211 19.55 5.01 5.81
N ASP A 212 20.02 4.57 6.95
CA ASP A 212 19.46 3.46 7.71
C ASP A 212 18.45 4.03 8.73
N ALA A 213 17.16 3.86 8.43
CA ALA A 213 16.06 4.30 9.27
C ALA A 213 15.61 3.21 10.27
N GLY A 214 16.16 2.00 10.19
CA GLY A 214 15.89 0.91 11.11
C GLY A 214 14.49 0.35 10.98
N GLU A 215 13.75 0.34 12.07
CA GLU A 215 12.37 -0.13 12.11
C GLU A 215 11.40 1.06 12.00
N LEU A 216 10.44 0.96 11.09
CA LEU A 216 9.31 1.90 10.98
C LEU A 216 8.02 1.19 11.40
N THR A 217 7.25 1.81 12.27
CA THR A 217 5.94 1.33 12.69
C THR A 217 4.87 2.36 12.34
N LEU A 218 3.75 1.90 11.78
CA LEU A 218 2.55 2.70 11.54
C LEU A 218 1.35 1.99 12.14
N ASP A 219 0.77 2.57 13.20
CA ASP A 219 -0.51 2.15 13.76
C ASP A 219 -1.53 3.27 13.59
N ALA A 220 -2.72 2.91 13.14
CA ALA A 220 -3.80 3.84 12.95
C ALA A 220 -5.16 3.18 13.20
N GLU A 221 -6.09 3.96 13.73
CA GLU A 221 -7.46 3.55 14.02
C GLU A 221 -8.45 4.39 13.23
N ALA A 222 -9.29 3.73 12.44
CA ALA A 222 -10.36 4.35 11.68
C ALA A 222 -11.63 4.36 12.51
N LYS A 223 -12.30 5.50 12.58
CA LYS A 223 -13.60 5.67 13.19
C LYS A 223 -14.46 6.63 12.37
N ALA A 224 -15.60 6.14 11.90
CA ALA A 224 -16.53 6.90 11.05
C ALA A 224 -15.81 7.63 9.89
N GLY A 225 -14.92 6.90 9.19
CA GLY A 225 -14.15 7.43 8.06
C GLY A 225 -13.00 8.37 8.40
N THR A 226 -12.67 8.54 9.69
CA THR A 226 -11.50 9.30 10.10
C THR A 226 -10.45 8.34 10.67
N LEU A 227 -9.36 8.18 9.95
CA LEU A 227 -8.20 7.40 10.38
C LEU A 227 -7.31 8.29 11.24
N LYS A 228 -7.20 7.98 12.52
CA LYS A 228 -6.27 8.62 13.45
C LYS A 228 -4.98 7.82 13.49
N ILE A 229 -3.89 8.44 13.14
CA ILE A 229 -2.55 7.85 13.25
C ILE A 229 -2.15 7.92 14.71
N THR A 230 -2.00 6.76 15.36
CA THR A 230 -1.61 6.63 16.78
C THR A 230 -0.10 6.51 16.92
N THR A 231 0.53 5.83 15.98
CA THR A 231 1.98 5.68 15.88
C THR A 231 2.37 5.81 14.41
N PHE A 232 3.33 6.65 14.09
CA PHE A 232 4.04 6.62 12.84
C PHE A 232 5.46 7.09 13.12
N ALA A 233 6.31 6.13 13.45
CA ALA A 233 7.63 6.38 13.99
C ALA A 233 8.68 5.46 13.38
N ALA A 234 9.89 5.99 13.19
CA ALA A 234 11.08 5.20 12.89
C ALA A 234 12.20 5.53 13.88
N ASN A 235 12.90 4.52 14.34
CA ASN A 235 14.00 4.68 15.27
C ASN A 235 15.23 3.89 14.81
N GLY A 236 15.91 4.43 13.82
CA GLY A 236 17.10 3.84 13.25
C GLY A 236 18.39 4.51 13.69
N PRO A 237 19.52 3.92 13.30
CA PRO A 237 20.86 4.45 13.65
C PRO A 237 21.19 5.77 12.93
N ASP A 238 20.56 6.03 11.78
CA ASP A 238 20.83 7.22 10.97
C ASP A 238 19.68 8.24 11.04
N LEU A 239 18.44 7.80 11.36
CA LEU A 239 17.23 8.66 11.38
C LEU A 239 16.32 8.28 12.55
N LYS A 240 15.81 9.31 13.22
CA LYS A 240 14.61 9.23 14.06
C LYS A 240 13.49 10.01 13.39
N LEU A 241 12.31 9.39 13.30
CA LEU A 241 11.11 9.98 12.74
C LEU A 241 9.97 9.74 13.71
N ASP A 242 9.15 10.74 13.92
CA ASP A 242 7.92 10.68 14.68
C ASP A 242 6.85 11.52 13.99
N SER A 243 5.62 11.04 13.97
CA SER A 243 4.55 11.71 13.26
C SER A 243 3.21 11.44 13.92
N GLU A 244 2.35 12.43 13.88
CA GLU A 244 0.97 12.36 14.35
C GLU A 244 0.03 13.04 13.36
N GLY A 245 -1.19 12.57 13.29
CA GLY A 245 -2.15 13.19 12.40
C GLY A 245 -3.40 12.37 12.16
N THR A 246 -4.14 12.83 11.16
CA THR A 246 -5.40 12.21 10.75
C THR A 246 -5.51 12.16 9.23
N LEU A 247 -6.14 11.10 8.74
CA LEU A 247 -6.56 10.96 7.35
C LEU A 247 -8.08 10.80 7.31
N ARG A 248 -8.78 11.78 6.77
CA ARG A 248 -10.21 11.69 6.55
C ARG A 248 -10.48 10.99 5.24
N LEU A 249 -10.96 9.76 5.33
CA LEU A 249 -11.23 8.90 4.19
C LEU A 249 -12.40 9.42 3.36
N ARG A 250 -12.29 9.27 2.06
CA ARG A 250 -13.34 9.54 1.07
C ARG A 250 -13.56 8.27 0.24
N ASP A 251 -14.74 8.16 -0.39
CA ASP A 251 -15.07 6.99 -1.22
C ASP A 251 -14.12 6.84 -2.42
N VAL A 252 -13.62 7.95 -2.94
CA VAL A 252 -12.46 7.97 -3.84
C VAL A 252 -11.22 8.24 -2.98
N PHE A 253 -10.39 7.23 -2.77
CA PHE A 253 -9.24 7.27 -1.85
C PHE A 253 -8.31 8.45 -2.09
N ASP A 254 -7.96 8.74 -3.35
CA ASP A 254 -7.08 9.86 -3.73
C ASP A 254 -7.64 11.24 -3.34
N SER A 255 -8.96 11.34 -3.12
CA SER A 255 -9.62 12.56 -2.64
C SER A 255 -9.66 12.68 -1.12
N SER A 256 -9.14 11.71 -0.38
CA SER A 256 -9.04 11.74 1.08
C SER A 256 -8.17 12.89 1.56
N LEU A 257 -8.48 13.42 2.74
CA LEU A 257 -7.82 14.60 3.28
C LEU A 257 -6.83 14.22 4.38
N LEU A 258 -5.56 14.45 4.12
CA LEU A 258 -4.46 14.24 5.08
C LEU A 258 -4.19 15.52 5.88
N ASN A 259 -3.97 15.38 7.18
CA ASN A 259 -3.36 16.37 8.05
C ASN A 259 -2.37 15.64 8.97
N LEU A 260 -1.10 15.69 8.60
CA LEU A 260 -0.02 14.95 9.25
C LEU A 260 1.08 15.94 9.65
N THR A 261 1.51 15.87 10.89
CA THR A 261 2.71 16.56 11.37
C THR A 261 3.83 15.53 11.47
N VAL A 262 4.93 15.79 10.82
CA VAL A 262 6.11 14.91 10.78
C VAL A 262 7.28 15.63 11.43
N SER A 263 7.95 14.97 12.35
CA SER A 263 9.19 15.41 12.98
C SER A 263 10.28 14.38 12.69
N PHE A 264 11.42 14.80 12.19
CA PHE A 264 12.53 13.88 11.97
C PHE A 264 13.86 14.50 12.33
N LYS A 265 14.79 13.66 12.77
CA LYS A 265 16.13 14.07 13.17
C LYS A 265 17.16 13.09 12.59
N PHE A 266 18.09 13.63 11.82
CA PHE A 266 19.26 12.87 11.40
C PHE A 266 20.21 12.70 12.57
N GLN A 267 20.71 11.47 12.76
CA GLN A 267 21.66 11.17 13.82
C GLN A 267 23.08 11.58 13.41
N GLU A 268 23.94 11.83 14.39
CA GLU A 268 25.33 12.23 14.14
C GLU A 268 26.09 11.21 13.28
N ARG A 269 25.77 9.92 13.42
CA ARG A 269 26.31 8.86 12.58
C ARG A 269 26.06 9.15 11.10
N TYR A 270 24.87 9.65 10.71
CA TYR A 270 24.55 9.95 9.33
C TYR A 270 25.13 11.29 8.86
N THR A 271 25.00 12.33 9.68
CA THR A 271 25.48 13.67 9.32
C THR A 271 26.99 13.72 9.10
N ASN A 272 27.73 12.84 9.76
CA ASN A 272 29.18 12.69 9.62
C ASN A 272 29.63 11.54 8.70
N LYS A 273 28.69 10.87 8.02
CA LYS A 273 28.95 9.62 7.26
C LYS A 273 29.86 9.80 6.04
N SER A 274 29.80 10.96 5.40
CA SER A 274 30.57 11.30 4.20
C SER A 274 30.79 12.80 4.08
N ASP A 275 31.68 13.22 3.18
CA ASP A 275 31.88 14.65 2.88
C ASP A 275 30.60 15.28 2.28
N ILE A 276 29.80 14.50 1.58
CA ILE A 276 28.51 14.93 1.05
C ILE A 276 27.54 15.24 2.20
N THR A 277 27.40 14.34 3.18
CA THR A 277 26.52 14.57 4.33
C THR A 277 27.03 15.74 5.18
N LYS A 278 28.33 15.87 5.40
CA LYS A 278 28.93 17.03 6.09
C LYS A 278 28.63 18.34 5.36
N SER A 279 28.69 18.33 4.04
CA SER A 279 28.33 19.53 3.23
C SER A 279 26.84 19.86 3.32
N LEU A 280 25.96 18.87 3.44
CA LEU A 280 24.51 19.09 3.60
C LEU A 280 24.13 19.62 4.97
N PHE A 281 24.67 19.04 6.04
CA PHE A 281 24.30 19.35 7.42
C PHE A 281 25.21 20.38 8.07
N GLY A 282 26.36 20.69 7.49
CA GLY A 282 27.41 21.52 8.05
C GLY A 282 28.37 20.73 8.94
N SER A 283 29.53 21.29 9.17
CA SER A 283 30.54 20.73 10.07
C SER A 283 31.22 21.85 10.88
N GLY A 284 31.22 21.73 12.20
CA GLY A 284 31.79 22.74 13.08
C GLY A 284 31.15 24.11 12.92
N SER A 285 31.93 25.12 12.50
CA SER A 285 31.44 26.51 12.30
C SER A 285 30.89 26.76 10.88
N MET A 286 30.99 25.80 9.96
CA MET A 286 30.50 25.96 8.59
C MET A 286 29.04 25.54 8.46
N PRO A 287 28.14 26.45 8.00
CA PRO A 287 26.74 26.11 7.76
C PRO A 287 26.61 25.08 6.63
N GLY A 288 25.69 24.13 6.78
CA GLY A 288 25.36 23.17 5.73
C GLY A 288 24.42 23.75 4.66
N LEU A 289 24.29 23.07 3.55
CA LEU A 289 23.34 23.43 2.48
C LEU A 289 21.90 23.52 3.00
N PHE A 290 21.52 22.68 3.96
CA PHE A 290 20.18 22.71 4.59
C PHE A 290 19.95 23.97 5.41
N ASP A 291 21.00 24.58 5.98
CA ASP A 291 20.90 25.85 6.70
C ASP A 291 20.76 27.05 5.73
N LEU A 292 21.14 26.88 4.46
CA LEU A 292 20.99 27.87 3.40
C LEU A 292 19.61 27.80 2.71
N ASP A 293 18.97 26.64 2.70
CA ASP A 293 17.61 26.50 2.15
C ASP A 293 16.58 27.16 3.09
N PRO A 294 15.78 28.15 2.62
CA PRO A 294 14.84 28.87 3.48
C PRO A 294 13.73 27.99 4.08
N LYS A 295 13.35 26.89 3.42
CA LYS A 295 12.33 25.97 3.91
C LYS A 295 12.91 25.04 4.98
N MET A 296 14.08 24.47 4.73
CA MET A 296 14.79 23.63 5.69
C MET A 296 15.17 24.41 6.95
N LYS A 297 15.69 25.64 6.80
CA LYS A 297 16.01 26.53 7.91
C LYS A 297 14.78 26.84 8.79
N ARG A 298 13.60 27.07 8.16
CA ARG A 298 12.35 27.30 8.90
C ARG A 298 11.81 26.03 9.56
N ALA A 299 12.07 24.84 9.00
CA ALA A 299 11.66 23.58 9.57
C ALA A 299 12.54 23.13 10.74
N LYS A 300 13.79 23.65 10.83
CA LYS A 300 14.77 23.26 11.85
C LYS A 300 14.37 23.78 13.23
N ARG A 301 14.33 22.88 14.20
CA ARG A 301 14.03 23.15 15.60
C ARG A 301 15.31 23.33 16.43
N ALA A 302 15.15 23.82 17.65
CA ALA A 302 16.28 24.07 18.57
C ALA A 302 17.05 22.79 18.96
N ASP A 303 16.35 21.63 18.96
CA ASP A 303 16.94 20.31 19.26
C ASP A 303 17.63 19.67 18.04
N GLY A 304 17.67 20.37 16.90
CA GLY A 304 18.25 19.91 15.64
C GLY A 304 17.33 19.00 14.80
N SER A 305 16.09 18.77 15.24
CA SER A 305 15.09 18.08 14.42
C SER A 305 14.47 19.03 13.39
N TYR A 306 13.81 18.44 12.38
CA TYR A 306 13.07 19.16 11.35
C TYR A 306 11.59 18.83 11.49
N GLY A 307 10.72 19.85 11.51
CA GLY A 307 9.28 19.69 11.59
C GLY A 307 8.59 20.12 10.30
N TRP A 308 7.66 19.28 9.81
CA TRP A 308 6.86 19.57 8.63
C TRP A 308 5.40 19.20 8.86
N ARG A 309 4.51 19.96 8.25
CA ARG A 309 3.10 19.62 8.13
C ARG A 309 2.80 19.25 6.69
N ALA A 310 2.29 18.02 6.48
CA ALA A 310 1.70 17.59 5.23
C ALA A 310 0.18 17.71 5.34
N SER A 311 -0.46 18.50 4.48
CA SER A 311 -1.90 18.72 4.52
C SER A 311 -2.49 18.84 3.13
N GLY A 312 -3.77 18.48 3.00
CA GLY A 312 -4.52 18.58 1.76
C GLY A 312 -5.04 17.24 1.26
N VAL A 313 -5.45 17.21 0.02
CA VAL A 313 -5.93 16.00 -0.68
C VAL A 313 -4.75 15.10 -1.00
N LEU A 314 -4.88 13.76 -0.82
CA LEU A 314 -3.77 12.80 -1.05
C LEU A 314 -3.15 12.95 -2.44
N ALA A 315 -3.97 13.17 -3.47
CA ALA A 315 -3.48 13.38 -4.83
C ALA A 315 -2.64 14.68 -4.99
N ARG A 316 -2.71 15.62 -4.03
CA ARG A 316 -2.00 16.91 -4.08
C ARG A 316 -1.72 17.43 -2.68
N LEU A 317 -0.70 16.87 -2.03
CA LEU A 317 -0.28 17.29 -0.70
C LEU A 317 0.51 18.60 -0.73
N ASN A 318 0.28 19.43 0.27
CA ASN A 318 1.06 20.63 0.54
C ASN A 318 1.95 20.42 1.77
N PHE A 319 3.25 20.70 1.62
CA PHE A 319 4.24 20.55 2.68
C PHE A 319 4.69 21.92 3.16
N ILE A 320 4.45 22.19 4.44
CA ILE A 320 4.77 23.47 5.09
C ILE A 320 5.72 23.22 6.27
N PRO A 321 6.83 23.99 6.39
CA PRO A 321 7.68 23.92 7.57
C PRO A 321 6.90 24.20 8.86
N ALA A 322 7.05 23.33 9.87
CA ALA A 322 6.40 23.44 11.18
C ALA A 322 7.47 23.37 12.31
N PRO A 323 8.09 24.47 12.66
CA PRO A 323 9.20 24.49 13.63
C PRO A 323 8.77 24.20 15.07
N THR A 324 7.50 24.37 15.40
CA THR A 324 6.93 24.05 16.71
C THR A 324 5.97 22.85 16.61
N ASN A 325 5.92 22.02 17.66
CA ASN A 325 4.83 21.07 17.82
C ASN A 325 3.56 21.90 18.02
N LEU A 326 2.69 21.89 17.01
CA LEU A 326 1.37 22.49 17.16
C LEU A 326 0.52 21.48 17.91
N ASP A 327 0.20 21.79 19.16
CA ASP A 327 -0.85 21.09 19.88
C ASP A 327 -2.09 21.03 19.00
N PRO A 328 -2.70 19.85 18.79
CA PRO A 328 -3.89 19.71 17.96
C PRO A 328 -5.09 20.53 18.48
N ALA A 329 -5.00 21.08 19.69
CA ALA A 329 -6.06 21.86 20.34
C ALA A 329 -6.17 23.33 19.88
N THR A 330 -5.23 23.90 19.11
CA THR A 330 -5.24 25.34 18.78
C THR A 330 -5.71 25.69 17.38
N SER A 331 -6.20 24.73 16.57
CA SER A 331 -6.68 25.02 15.22
C SER A 331 -8.18 25.31 15.10
N THR A 332 -8.89 25.53 16.22
CA THR A 332 -10.30 25.98 16.20
C THR A 332 -10.41 27.38 16.81
N LYS A 333 -10.16 28.40 16.01
CA LYS A 333 -10.83 29.70 16.15
C LYS A 333 -11.05 30.34 14.78
N PRO A 334 -12.23 30.99 14.61
CA PRO A 334 -12.96 31.19 13.38
C PRO A 334 -12.31 32.11 12.36
#